data_f4e0cf532d777a01751953f30075ddac
#
_entry.id   f4e0cf532d777a01751953f30075ddac
#
_cell.length_a   1.000
_cell.length_b   1.000
_cell.length_c   1.000
_cell.angle_alpha   90.00
_cell.angle_beta   90.00
_cell.angle_gamma   90.00
#
_symmetry.space_group_name_H-M   'P 1'
#
loop_
_entity.id
_entity.type
_entity.pdbx_description
1 polymer ?
#
loop_
_entity_poly.entity_id
_entity_poly.type
_entity_poly.pdbx_seq_one_letter_code
_entity_poly.pdbx_strand_id
1 'polypeptide(L)'
;MAEDPSVSTALDSGRRSPRNLLRDGVARLLSRKRTPATDPGTNERVAVVATLVPGSRERAAEIIAGGAPYGLRLAGFERHSVFLADEAVVFVFEGSQIEGLVRNLVNDRASSAGFAVWAPLLQGTPMLAREEFHWETGQSK
;
A
#
# COMPACT_ATOMS: atom_id res chain seq x y z
N MET A 1 -57.91 16.11 -34.50
CA MET A 1 -57.63 14.72 -34.22
C MET A 1 -56.17 14.56 -34.07
N ALA A 2 -55.75 14.54 -32.90
CA ALA A 2 -55.07 13.47 -32.13
C ALA A 2 -53.70 13.15 -32.76
N GLU A 3 -52.69 13.02 -32.10
CA GLU A 3 -52.12 12.91 -30.78
C GLU A 3 -50.65 12.86 -30.90
N ASP A 4 -50.01 13.58 -30.08
CA ASP A 4 -48.64 13.34 -29.70
C ASP A 4 -48.65 12.52 -28.40
N PRO A 5 -47.71 11.60 -28.16
CA PRO A 5 -47.01 11.71 -26.92
C PRO A 5 -45.52 11.58 -27.02
N SER A 6 -44.87 12.62 -26.58
CA SER A 6 -43.46 12.72 -26.18
C SER A 6 -43.05 11.62 -25.24
N VAL A 7 -42.05 10.84 -25.63
CA VAL A 7 -41.30 9.99 -24.71
C VAL A 7 -39.96 10.65 -24.44
N SER A 8 -39.90 11.31 -23.34
CA SER A 8 -38.64 11.84 -22.77
C SER A 8 -37.85 10.69 -22.15
N THR A 9 -36.83 10.21 -22.84
CA THR A 9 -35.86 9.29 -22.25
C THR A 9 -34.72 10.10 -21.64
N ALA A 10 -34.83 10.31 -20.36
CA ALA A 10 -33.74 10.82 -19.55
C ALA A 10 -32.65 9.75 -19.45
N LEU A 11 -31.58 9.91 -20.21
CA LEU A 11 -30.33 9.20 -19.99
C LEU A 11 -29.63 9.79 -18.79
N ASP A 12 -29.88 9.19 -17.63
CA ASP A 12 -29.09 9.44 -16.44
C ASP A 12 -27.70 8.80 -16.61
N SER A 13 -26.81 9.61 -17.19
CA SER A 13 -25.39 9.28 -17.26
C SER A 13 -24.77 9.55 -15.90
N GLY A 14 -24.92 8.58 -14.99
CA GLY A 14 -24.22 8.55 -13.72
C GLY A 14 -22.70 8.51 -13.93
N ARG A 15 -22.09 9.65 -14.18
CA ARG A 15 -20.64 9.83 -14.11
C ARG A 15 -20.20 9.59 -12.68
N ARG A 16 -19.82 8.37 -12.38
CA ARG A 16 -19.12 8.05 -11.14
C ARG A 16 -17.80 8.78 -11.12
N SER A 17 -17.67 9.70 -10.20
CA SER A 17 -16.45 10.48 -10.01
C SER A 17 -15.26 9.54 -9.70
N PRO A 18 -14.07 9.77 -10.29
CA PRO A 18 -12.88 8.97 -10.02
C PRO A 18 -12.45 8.94 -8.55
N ARG A 19 -12.93 9.89 -7.75
CA ARG A 19 -12.69 9.92 -6.30
C ARG A 19 -13.36 8.78 -5.52
N ASN A 20 -14.42 8.17 -6.06
CA ASN A 20 -15.12 7.07 -5.41
C ASN A 20 -14.43 5.72 -5.63
N LEU A 21 -13.73 5.54 -6.74
CA LEU A 21 -12.99 4.30 -7.04
C LEU A 21 -11.83 4.04 -6.08
N LEU A 22 -11.16 5.08 -5.61
CA LEU A 22 -10.10 4.97 -4.62
C LEU A 22 -10.64 4.59 -3.23
N ARG A 23 -11.82 5.07 -2.90
CA ARG A 23 -12.48 4.78 -1.62
C ARG A 23 -12.99 3.34 -1.55
N ASP A 24 -13.54 2.84 -2.64
CA ASP A 24 -14.05 1.47 -2.75
C ASP A 24 -12.92 0.43 -2.79
N GLY A 25 -11.78 0.75 -3.38
CA GLY A 25 -10.60 -0.11 -3.41
C GLY A 25 -10.01 -0.31 -2.00
N VAL A 26 -9.89 0.76 -1.22
CA VAL A 26 -9.40 0.71 0.16
C VAL A 26 -10.41 0.01 1.07
N ALA A 27 -11.71 0.26 0.91
CA ALA A 27 -12.76 -0.39 1.69
C ALA A 27 -12.83 -1.91 1.43
N ARG A 28 -12.59 -2.37 0.21
CA ARG A 28 -12.53 -3.81 -0.11
C ARG A 28 -11.32 -4.51 0.47
N LEU A 29 -10.17 -3.83 0.56
CA LEU A 29 -8.97 -4.34 1.23
C LEU A 29 -9.21 -4.54 2.73
N LEU A 30 -9.96 -3.63 3.35
CA LEU A 30 -10.31 -3.67 4.77
C LEU A 30 -11.40 -4.70 5.12
N SER A 31 -12.20 -5.15 4.12
CA SER A 31 -13.30 -6.11 4.33
C SER A 31 -12.90 -7.57 4.22
N ARG A 32 -11.66 -7.89 3.87
CA ARG A 32 -11.20 -9.29 3.84
C ARG A 32 -10.95 -9.81 5.24
N LYS A 33 -11.64 -10.89 5.57
CA LYS A 33 -11.63 -11.66 6.81
C LYS A 33 -10.31 -11.58 7.56
N ARG A 34 -10.36 -11.03 8.77
CA ARG A 34 -9.30 -11.17 9.78
C ARG A 34 -9.04 -12.65 10.03
N THR A 35 -7.85 -13.10 9.76
CA THR A 35 -7.35 -14.37 10.26
C THR A 35 -7.23 -14.25 11.79
N PRO A 36 -7.71 -15.23 12.57
CA PRO A 36 -7.77 -15.07 14.01
C PRO A 36 -6.38 -15.12 14.67
N ALA A 37 -6.21 -14.28 15.68
CA ALA A 37 -5.33 -14.38 16.81
C ALA A 37 -3.82 -14.22 16.58
N THR A 38 -3.42 -12.99 16.38
CA THR A 38 -2.21 -12.49 17.05
C THR A 38 -2.69 -11.58 18.18
N ASP A 39 -2.05 -11.66 19.33
CA ASP A 39 -2.37 -10.94 20.55
C ASP A 39 -2.58 -9.44 20.24
N PRO A 40 -3.68 -8.79 20.70
CA PRO A 40 -4.00 -7.40 20.33
C PRO A 40 -3.09 -6.39 21.07
N GLY A 41 -1.80 -6.54 20.97
CA GLY A 41 -0.79 -5.72 21.62
C GLY A 41 0.60 -5.86 21.04
N THR A 42 0.81 -6.79 20.14
CA THR A 42 2.12 -6.98 19.52
C THR A 42 2.23 -6.09 18.28
N ASN A 43 3.08 -5.09 18.39
CA ASN A 43 3.46 -4.27 17.25
C ASN A 43 4.35 -5.12 16.34
N GLU A 44 3.88 -5.38 15.11
CA GLU A 44 4.63 -6.13 14.12
C GLU A 44 5.51 -5.19 13.31
N ARG A 45 6.69 -5.65 12.95
CA ARG A 45 7.60 -4.97 12.03
C ARG A 45 7.87 -5.89 10.85
N VAL A 46 7.57 -5.42 9.66
CA VAL A 46 7.71 -6.18 8.42
C VAL A 46 8.48 -5.34 7.41
N ALA A 47 9.45 -5.93 6.75
CA ALA A 47 10.21 -5.29 5.70
C ALA A 47 9.87 -5.87 4.33
N VAL A 48 9.91 -5.03 3.31
CA VAL A 48 9.90 -5.41 1.90
C VAL A 48 11.24 -5.02 1.31
N VAL A 49 11.98 -6.01 0.85
CA VAL A 49 13.29 -5.82 0.23
C VAL A 49 13.13 -5.94 -1.28
N ALA A 50 13.55 -4.93 -2.01
CA ALA A 50 13.46 -4.91 -3.46
C ALA A 50 14.80 -4.50 -4.08
N THR A 51 15.15 -5.13 -5.19
CA THR A 51 16.33 -4.78 -5.99
C THR A 51 15.97 -3.65 -6.95
N LEU A 52 16.84 -2.67 -7.06
CA LEU A 52 16.70 -1.59 -8.01
C LEU A 52 17.27 -1.97 -9.37
N VAL A 53 16.63 -1.52 -10.42
CA VAL A 53 17.21 -1.51 -11.77
C VAL A 53 18.48 -0.63 -11.73
N PRO A 54 19.60 -1.07 -12.31
CA PRO A 54 20.82 -0.27 -12.37
C PRO A 54 20.58 1.15 -12.87
N GLY A 55 21.12 2.15 -12.16
CA GLY A 55 20.92 3.56 -12.48
C GLY A 55 19.64 4.22 -11.96
N SER A 56 18.79 3.48 -11.26
CA SER A 56 17.51 3.99 -10.75
C SER A 56 17.59 4.66 -9.38
N ARG A 57 18.75 4.67 -8.73
CA ARG A 57 18.92 5.17 -7.36
C ARG A 57 18.48 6.63 -7.20
N GLU A 58 18.86 7.50 -8.13
CA GLU A 58 18.51 8.92 -8.06
C GLU A 58 17.00 9.12 -8.17
N ARG A 59 16.35 8.41 -9.08
CA ARG A 59 14.90 8.47 -9.22
C ARG A 59 14.19 7.91 -7.99
N ALA A 60 14.73 6.87 -7.37
CA ALA A 60 14.24 6.35 -6.11
C ALA A 60 14.35 7.39 -4.98
N ALA A 61 15.47 8.10 -4.90
CA ALA A 61 15.64 9.18 -3.93
C ALA A 61 14.65 10.33 -4.13
N GLU A 62 14.33 10.69 -5.36
CA GLU A 62 13.28 11.69 -5.66
C GLU A 62 11.89 11.25 -5.17
N ILE A 63 11.52 9.98 -5.39
CA ILE A 63 10.26 9.43 -4.90
C ILE A 63 10.20 9.49 -3.37
N ILE A 64 11.28 9.11 -2.69
CA ILE A 64 11.38 9.18 -1.22
C ILE A 64 11.25 10.62 -0.73
N ALA A 65 11.89 11.57 -1.40
CA ALA A 65 11.80 12.99 -1.06
C ALA A 65 10.38 13.55 -1.19
N GLY A 66 9.55 12.97 -2.03
CA GLY A 66 8.12 13.28 -2.17
C GLY A 66 7.27 12.88 -0.96
N GLY A 67 7.84 12.13 -0.03
CA GLY A 67 7.17 11.69 1.19
C GLY A 67 6.39 10.39 1.05
N ALA A 68 5.79 9.96 2.16
CA ALA A 68 5.03 8.73 2.22
C ALA A 68 3.76 8.79 1.36
N PRO A 69 3.39 7.69 0.68
CA PRO A 69 2.15 7.65 -0.07
C PRO A 69 0.94 7.89 0.84
N TYR A 70 -0.03 8.61 0.32
CA TYR A 70 -1.28 8.86 1.01
C TYR A 70 -1.96 7.55 1.41
N GLY A 71 -2.44 7.47 2.65
CA GLY A 71 -3.29 6.39 3.11
C GLY A 71 -2.62 5.31 3.95
N LEU A 72 -1.32 5.36 4.22
CA LEU A 72 -0.65 4.39 5.10
C LEU A 72 -1.31 4.34 6.49
N ARG A 73 -1.60 5.49 7.08
CA ARG A 73 -2.31 5.59 8.38
C ARG A 73 -3.72 5.01 8.30
N LEU A 74 -4.45 5.25 7.21
CA LEU A 74 -5.78 4.71 6.98
C LEU A 74 -5.78 3.20 6.77
N ALA A 75 -4.67 2.65 6.27
CA ALA A 75 -4.47 1.22 6.10
C ALA A 75 -4.07 0.48 7.38
N GLY A 76 -3.83 1.19 8.49
CA GLY A 76 -3.49 0.61 9.78
C GLY A 76 -1.98 0.55 10.07
N PHE A 77 -1.15 1.19 9.26
CA PHE A 77 0.28 1.34 9.55
C PHE A 77 0.50 2.49 10.54
N GLU A 78 1.32 2.22 11.54
CA GLU A 78 1.69 3.22 12.56
C GLU A 78 2.98 3.93 12.20
N ARG A 79 3.90 3.22 11.57
CA ARG A 79 5.19 3.76 11.15
C ARG A 79 5.63 3.16 9.81
N HIS A 80 6.31 3.98 9.05
CA HIS A 80 6.92 3.58 7.79
C HIS A 80 8.31 4.19 7.65
N SER A 81 9.27 3.38 7.27
CA SER A 81 10.65 3.81 7.01
C SER A 81 11.11 3.25 5.67
N VAL A 82 11.94 4.00 4.97
CA VAL A 82 12.54 3.57 3.71
C VAL A 82 14.05 3.71 3.81
N PHE A 83 14.76 2.65 3.48
CA PHE A 83 16.21 2.63 3.40
C PHE A 83 16.61 2.44 1.94
N LEU A 84 17.48 3.30 1.46
CA LEU A 84 17.93 3.28 0.08
C LEU A 84 19.43 2.98 0.03
N ALA A 85 19.79 1.90 -0.65
CA ALA A 85 21.16 1.55 -1.04
C ALA A 85 21.37 1.79 -2.53
N ASP A 86 22.56 1.50 -3.05
CA ASP A 86 22.86 1.72 -4.46
C ASP A 86 22.06 0.80 -5.39
N GLU A 87 21.85 -0.45 -4.95
CA GLU A 87 21.17 -1.48 -5.75
C GLU A 87 19.90 -2.05 -5.08
N ALA A 88 19.50 -1.49 -3.95
CA ALA A 88 18.34 -1.99 -3.22
C ALA A 88 17.59 -0.89 -2.49
N VAL A 89 16.29 -1.13 -2.29
CA VAL A 89 15.45 -0.35 -1.41
C VAL A 89 14.76 -1.27 -0.42
N VAL A 90 14.68 -0.84 0.83
CA VAL A 90 14.00 -1.56 1.90
C VAL A 90 12.90 -0.68 2.45
N PHE A 91 11.68 -1.17 2.39
CA PHE A 91 10.50 -0.55 2.99
C PHE A 91 10.20 -1.27 4.29
N VAL A 92 10.16 -0.55 5.40
CA VAL A 92 9.81 -1.10 6.72
C VAL A 92 8.46 -0.53 7.14
N PHE A 93 7.56 -1.41 7.53
CA PHE A 93 6.23 -1.08 8.01
C PHE A 93 6.07 -1.57 9.44
N GLU A 94 5.49 -0.75 10.29
CA GLU A 94 5.21 -1.09 11.69
C GLU A 94 3.73 -0.84 11.98
N GLY A 95 3.14 -1.70 12.80
CA GLY A 95 1.76 -1.60 13.21
C GLY A 95 1.21 -2.93 13.72
N SER A 96 -0.02 -2.92 14.18
CA SER A 96 -0.68 -4.13 14.68
C SER A 96 -1.24 -4.96 13.54
N GLN A 97 -0.88 -6.24 13.45
CA GLN A 97 -1.41 -7.20 12.46
C GLN A 97 -1.19 -6.77 11.00
N ILE A 98 -0.04 -6.21 10.69
CA ILE A 98 0.25 -5.63 9.37
C ILE A 98 0.85 -6.61 8.36
N GLU A 99 1.33 -7.78 8.77
CA GLU A 99 1.98 -8.72 7.84
C GLU A 99 1.10 -9.09 6.64
N GLY A 100 -0.18 -9.38 6.89
CA GLY A 100 -1.14 -9.67 5.82
C GLY A 100 -1.37 -8.49 4.88
N LEU A 101 -1.40 -7.27 5.42
CA LEU A 101 -1.53 -6.05 4.63
C LEU A 101 -0.32 -5.82 3.73
N VAL A 102 0.88 -5.97 4.27
CA VAL A 102 2.13 -5.82 3.51
C VAL A 102 2.25 -6.90 2.44
N ARG A 103 1.90 -8.15 2.76
CA ARG A 103 1.88 -9.24 1.79
C ARG A 103 0.94 -8.96 0.62
N ASN A 104 -0.24 -8.42 0.90
CA ASN A 104 -1.20 -8.03 -0.14
C ASN A 104 -0.66 -6.87 -0.99
N LEU A 105 -0.01 -5.88 -0.39
CA LEU A 105 0.64 -4.79 -1.12
C LEU A 105 1.71 -5.30 -2.10
N VAL A 106 2.51 -6.28 -1.69
CA VAL A 106 3.56 -6.88 -2.52
C VAL A 106 2.96 -7.72 -3.65
N ASN A 107 1.91 -8.48 -3.36
CA ASN A 107 1.28 -9.38 -4.33
C ASN A 107 0.43 -8.64 -5.36
N ASP A 108 -0.18 -7.53 -4.96
CA ASP A 108 -1.05 -6.72 -5.82
C ASP A 108 -0.44 -5.34 -6.11
N ARG A 109 0.79 -5.35 -6.59
CA ARG A 109 1.57 -4.14 -6.90
C ARG A 109 0.91 -3.23 -7.92
N ALA A 110 0.19 -3.80 -8.87
CA ALA A 110 -0.46 -3.05 -9.94
C ALA A 110 -1.66 -2.23 -9.44
N SER A 111 -2.34 -2.70 -8.39
CA SER A 111 -3.50 -2.02 -7.82
C SER A 111 -3.13 -1.04 -6.71
N SER A 112 -1.90 -1.13 -6.19
CA SER A 112 -1.41 -0.22 -5.16
C SER A 112 -0.82 1.04 -5.78
N ALA A 113 -1.53 2.16 -5.68
CA ALA A 113 -1.04 3.45 -6.16
C ALA A 113 0.32 3.84 -5.54
N GLY A 114 0.57 3.42 -4.29
CA GLY A 114 1.85 3.64 -3.60
C GLY A 114 3.02 2.86 -4.20
N PHE A 115 2.78 1.65 -4.69
CA PHE A 115 3.81 0.82 -5.33
C PHE A 115 3.93 1.04 -6.83
N ALA A 116 2.91 1.57 -7.50
CA ALA A 116 2.91 1.79 -8.94
C ALA A 116 4.06 2.72 -9.39
N VAL A 117 4.39 3.73 -8.59
CA VAL A 117 5.51 4.65 -8.88
C VAL A 117 6.87 3.98 -8.78
N TRP A 118 6.97 2.88 -8.01
CA TRP A 118 8.19 2.10 -7.83
C TRP A 118 8.38 1.04 -8.90
N ALA A 119 7.30 0.53 -9.48
CA ALA A 119 7.35 -0.60 -10.41
C ALA A 119 8.40 -0.47 -11.53
N PRO A 120 8.57 0.68 -12.20
CA PRO A 120 9.60 0.84 -13.24
C PRO A 120 11.03 0.81 -12.72
N LEU A 121 11.24 1.01 -11.40
CA LEU A 121 12.56 1.10 -10.78
C LEU A 121 12.98 -0.22 -10.14
N LEU A 122 12.07 -1.18 -10.00
CA LEU A 122 12.32 -2.44 -9.32
C LEU A 122 12.61 -3.56 -10.31
N GLN A 123 13.63 -4.34 -9.97
CA GLN A 123 14.02 -5.54 -10.70
C GLN A 123 13.59 -6.79 -9.94
N GLY A 124 12.89 -7.69 -10.62
CA GLY A 124 12.41 -8.93 -10.02
C GLY A 124 11.24 -8.74 -9.06
N THR A 125 11.04 -9.75 -8.21
CA THR A 125 9.97 -9.76 -7.22
C THR A 125 10.49 -9.29 -5.87
N PRO A 126 9.88 -8.29 -5.25
CA PRO A 126 10.21 -7.90 -3.88
C PRO A 126 10.02 -9.05 -2.90
N MET A 127 10.88 -9.11 -1.90
CA MET A 127 10.85 -10.14 -0.86
C MET A 127 10.31 -9.57 0.44
N LEU A 128 9.42 -10.33 1.07
CA LEU A 128 8.94 -10.04 2.40
C LEU A 128 9.92 -10.59 3.43
N ALA A 129 10.37 -9.75 4.37
CA ALA A 129 11.23 -10.13 5.48
C ALA A 129 10.54 -9.80 6.80
N ARG A 130 10.63 -10.71 7.75
CA ARG A 130 10.13 -10.53 9.11
C ARG A 130 11.27 -10.12 10.04
N GLU A 131 10.92 -9.45 11.12
CA GLU A 131 11.86 -9.15 12.17
C GLU A 131 12.15 -10.43 12.96
N GLU A 132 13.40 -10.88 12.94
CA GLU A 132 13.85 -12.06 13.70
C GLU A 132 14.45 -11.66 15.06
N PHE A 133 14.91 -10.42 15.19
CA PHE A 133 15.51 -9.92 16.42
C PHE A 133 15.28 -8.43 16.58
N HIS A 134 14.91 -8.02 17.79
CA HIS A 134 14.73 -6.65 18.18
C HIS A 134 15.41 -6.40 19.53
N TRP A 135 16.12 -5.29 19.65
CA TRP A 135 16.71 -4.84 20.88
C TRP A 135 16.43 -3.37 21.12
N GLU A 136 16.00 -3.03 22.31
CA GLU A 136 15.77 -1.65 22.74
C GLU A 136 16.56 -1.35 24.02
N THR A 137 17.14 -0.15 24.08
CA THR A 137 17.79 0.34 25.30
C THR A 137 16.73 0.64 26.34
N GLY A 138 16.78 -0.04 27.49
CA GLY A 138 15.85 0.20 28.60
C GLY A 138 14.93 -0.96 28.93
N GLN A 139 14.95 -2.06 28.20
CA GLN A 139 14.36 -3.33 28.63
C GLN A 139 15.37 -4.10 29.49
N SER A 140 15.58 -3.64 30.70
CA SER A 140 16.19 -4.48 31.75
C SER A 140 15.10 -5.35 32.34
N LYS A 141 15.22 -6.67 32.20
CA LYS A 141 14.53 -7.63 33.03
C LYS A 141 15.19 -7.70 34.41
#